data_d2cb0cb97b1bd66476ecc8b3af96c079
#
_entry.id   d2cb0cb97b1bd66476ecc8b3af96c079
#
_cell.length_a   1.000
_cell.length_b   1.000
_cell.length_c   1.000
_cell.angle_alpha   90.00
_cell.angle_beta   90.00
_cell.angle_gamma   90.00
#
_symmetry.space_group_name_H-M   'P 1'
#
loop_
_entity.id
_entity.type
_entity.pdbx_description
1 polymer ?
#
loop_
_entity_poly.entity_id
_entity_poly.type
_entity_poly.pdbx_seq_one_letter_code
_entity_poly.pdbx_strand_id
1 'polypeptide(L)'
;MVISYQNFIGIDIGKLEFVIAVNEQKSVIKFDNSCSGWKQFYQKFSNILPNSMIILEATGGYELGLLYFLIDRNIAVHRANTRQVKNFILSHGTLAKTDNLDAKALAQYGVERCGRLQLFTPISKEQTTLFTLCQRRDDITKMLVQEKNRLKTPGNDYIKESCQQTIEFLNNQVEKLDQAIQKIVNENPELNRYQKILETAPGIGRKTSQCLLCLIPELGSLNKRQVASLAGVAPHPKESGKAIGYRRIIGGRSNVRSKLFTAAMAARNSKSELAAFYCKLIDSGKRKMVALTALMRKIIVIANARLKEAINLHV
;
A
#
# COMPACT_ATOMS: atom_id res chain seq x y z
N MET A 1 -15.68 3.48 -24.59
CA MET A 1 -16.90 4.14 -24.05
C MET A 1 -16.53 4.83 -22.77
N VAL A 2 -16.78 6.14 -22.65
CA VAL A 2 -16.66 6.84 -21.35
C VAL A 2 -17.91 6.41 -20.55
N ILE A 3 -17.73 5.62 -19.51
CA ILE A 3 -18.82 5.27 -18.62
C ILE A 3 -19.23 6.56 -17.90
N SER A 4 -20.41 7.07 -18.19
CA SER A 4 -20.97 8.26 -17.52
C SER A 4 -21.83 7.77 -16.37
N TYR A 5 -21.40 7.99 -15.14
CA TYR A 5 -22.21 7.74 -13.94
C TYR A 5 -23.17 8.90 -13.72
N GLN A 6 -24.41 8.56 -13.36
CA GLN A 6 -25.46 9.55 -13.07
C GLN A 6 -25.39 10.00 -11.61
N ASN A 7 -24.98 9.10 -10.71
CA ASN A 7 -24.93 9.38 -9.30
C ASN A 7 -23.54 9.05 -8.73
N PHE A 8 -23.14 9.80 -7.72
CA PHE A 8 -21.95 9.58 -6.92
C PHE A 8 -22.35 9.42 -5.45
N ILE A 9 -21.99 8.27 -4.89
CA ILE A 9 -22.34 7.92 -3.52
C ILE A 9 -21.07 7.91 -2.69
N GLY A 10 -20.95 8.86 -1.78
CA GLY A 10 -19.86 8.91 -0.81
C GLY A 10 -20.22 8.11 0.44
N ILE A 11 -19.31 7.26 0.87
CA ILE A 11 -19.50 6.41 2.05
C ILE A 11 -18.33 6.61 3.02
N ASP A 12 -18.65 7.16 4.19
CA ASP A 12 -17.72 7.17 5.32
C ASP A 12 -17.97 5.95 6.20
N ILE A 13 -16.94 5.14 6.44
CA ILE A 13 -17.07 3.82 7.07
C ILE A 13 -16.35 3.80 8.42
N GLY A 14 -17.13 3.57 9.47
CA GLY A 14 -16.65 3.23 10.79
C GLY A 14 -16.64 1.72 11.07
N LYS A 15 -16.21 1.36 12.28
CA LYS A 15 -16.16 -0.04 12.73
C LYS A 15 -17.57 -0.67 12.82
N LEU A 16 -18.54 0.07 13.36
CA LEU A 16 -19.88 -0.44 13.65
C LEU A 16 -20.93 0.05 12.66
N GLU A 17 -20.76 1.22 12.09
CA GLU A 17 -21.71 1.84 11.17
C GLU A 17 -21.00 2.49 9.99
N PHE A 18 -21.75 2.78 8.94
CA PHE A 18 -21.32 3.58 7.81
C PHE A 18 -22.39 4.61 7.43
N VAL A 19 -21.91 5.76 6.97
CA VAL A 19 -22.74 6.91 6.60
C VAL A 19 -22.68 7.13 5.11
N ILE A 20 -23.83 7.34 4.49
CA ILE A 20 -23.98 7.50 3.05
C ILE A 20 -24.50 8.89 2.73
N ALA A 21 -23.90 9.51 1.72
CA ALA A 21 -24.41 10.69 1.06
C ALA A 21 -24.47 10.44 -0.46
N VAL A 22 -25.56 10.84 -1.08
CA VAL A 22 -25.69 10.87 -2.55
C VAL A 22 -25.48 12.31 -3.01
N ASN A 23 -24.76 12.51 -4.12
CA ASN A 23 -24.59 13.85 -4.68
C ASN A 23 -25.95 14.53 -4.88
N GLU A 24 -25.99 15.87 -4.70
CA GLU A 24 -27.18 16.71 -4.82
C GLU A 24 -28.28 16.46 -3.76
N GLN A 25 -28.17 15.43 -2.93
CA GLN A 25 -29.10 15.17 -1.84
C GLN A 25 -28.60 15.78 -0.52
N LYS A 26 -29.50 16.45 0.21
CA LYS A 26 -29.16 17.06 1.52
C LYS A 26 -29.08 16.00 2.65
N SER A 27 -29.86 14.92 2.53
CA SER A 27 -29.99 13.90 3.56
C SER A 27 -28.80 12.93 3.52
N VAL A 28 -28.35 12.52 4.69
CA VAL A 28 -27.41 11.42 4.89
C VAL A 28 -28.12 10.29 5.62
N ILE A 29 -27.72 9.05 5.35
CA ILE A 29 -28.36 7.87 5.92
C ILE A 29 -27.29 6.99 6.53
N LYS A 30 -27.57 6.43 7.69
CA LYS A 30 -26.70 5.51 8.40
C LYS A 30 -27.18 4.08 8.28
N PHE A 31 -26.24 3.15 8.23
CA PHE A 31 -26.46 1.72 8.25
C PHE A 31 -25.40 1.03 9.12
N ASP A 32 -25.74 -0.14 9.66
CA ASP A 32 -24.79 -0.96 10.39
C ASP A 32 -23.71 -1.52 9.45
N ASN A 33 -22.46 -1.51 9.84
CA ASN A 33 -21.38 -2.14 9.09
C ASN A 33 -21.36 -3.65 9.32
N SER A 34 -22.41 -4.31 8.83
CA SER A 34 -22.67 -5.74 8.91
C SER A 34 -23.31 -6.25 7.63
N CYS A 35 -23.30 -7.57 7.42
CA CYS A 35 -23.96 -8.19 6.25
C CYS A 35 -25.45 -7.80 6.12
N SER A 36 -26.14 -7.60 7.26
CA SER A 36 -27.53 -7.15 7.29
C SER A 36 -27.66 -5.71 6.80
N GLY A 37 -26.84 -4.80 7.35
CA GLY A 37 -26.86 -3.38 6.97
C GLY A 37 -26.44 -3.16 5.50
N TRP A 38 -25.48 -3.96 4.96
CA TRP A 38 -25.10 -3.89 3.55
C TRP A 38 -26.25 -4.30 2.63
N LYS A 39 -27.04 -5.33 3.01
CA LYS A 39 -28.23 -5.74 2.26
C LYS A 39 -29.31 -4.67 2.29
N GLN A 40 -29.56 -4.04 3.46
CA GLN A 40 -30.52 -2.94 3.60
C GLN A 40 -30.12 -1.74 2.74
N PHE A 41 -28.84 -1.37 2.74
CA PHE A 41 -28.29 -0.34 1.87
C PHE A 41 -28.55 -0.69 0.39
N TYR A 42 -28.16 -1.88 -0.03
CA TYR A 42 -28.30 -2.33 -1.41
C TYR A 42 -29.77 -2.31 -1.86
N GLN A 43 -30.68 -2.79 -1.04
CA GLN A 43 -32.13 -2.79 -1.34
C GLN A 43 -32.68 -1.37 -1.46
N LYS A 44 -32.31 -0.48 -0.51
CA LYS A 44 -32.82 0.89 -0.51
C LYS A 44 -32.37 1.71 -1.71
N PHE A 45 -31.20 1.46 -2.23
CA PHE A 45 -30.60 2.20 -3.35
C PHE A 45 -30.55 1.40 -4.65
N SER A 46 -31.23 0.26 -4.73
CA SER A 46 -31.17 -0.69 -5.86
C SER A 46 -31.48 -0.04 -7.22
N ASN A 47 -32.33 0.97 -7.25
CA ASN A 47 -32.71 1.70 -8.47
C ASN A 47 -31.63 2.62 -9.02
N ILE A 48 -30.73 3.14 -8.18
CA ILE A 48 -29.69 4.08 -8.60
C ILE A 48 -28.29 3.44 -8.65
N LEU A 49 -28.05 2.40 -7.85
CA LEU A 49 -26.73 1.73 -7.76
C LEU A 49 -26.12 1.32 -9.10
N PRO A 50 -26.88 0.75 -10.08
CA PRO A 50 -26.30 0.35 -11.36
C PRO A 50 -25.68 1.49 -12.18
N ASN A 51 -26.20 2.72 -12.00
CA ASN A 51 -25.72 3.93 -12.69
C ASN A 51 -24.89 4.84 -11.77
N SER A 52 -24.42 4.31 -10.64
CA SER A 52 -23.67 5.06 -9.63
C SER A 52 -22.21 4.65 -9.58
N MET A 53 -21.34 5.61 -9.23
CA MET A 53 -20.00 5.31 -8.71
C MET A 53 -19.99 5.52 -7.20
N ILE A 54 -19.59 4.50 -6.46
CA ILE A 54 -19.41 4.59 -5.01
C ILE A 54 -17.99 5.01 -4.72
N ILE A 55 -17.83 5.98 -3.83
CA ILE A 55 -16.55 6.45 -3.32
C ILE A 55 -16.48 6.17 -1.83
N LEU A 56 -15.53 5.34 -1.42
CA LEU A 56 -15.27 5.05 -0.02
C LEU A 56 -13.79 5.23 0.30
N GLU A 57 -13.50 5.55 1.55
CA GLU A 57 -12.13 5.78 2.00
C GLU A 57 -11.54 4.50 2.63
N ALA A 58 -10.22 4.34 2.51
CA ALA A 58 -9.49 3.26 3.17
C ALA A 58 -9.39 3.51 4.68
N THR A 59 -10.16 2.79 5.50
CA THR A 59 -10.30 2.98 6.96
C THR A 59 -9.74 1.81 7.77
N GLY A 60 -8.55 1.33 7.40
CA GLY A 60 -7.87 0.27 8.16
C GLY A 60 -8.46 -1.13 8.01
N GLY A 61 -9.31 -1.35 7.01
CA GLY A 61 -9.90 -2.66 6.66
C GLY A 61 -11.38 -2.78 6.97
N TYR A 62 -11.97 -1.85 7.71
CA TYR A 62 -13.42 -1.87 8.00
C TYR A 62 -14.27 -1.72 6.73
N GLU A 63 -13.73 -1.11 5.68
CA GLU A 63 -14.36 -0.92 4.38
C GLU A 63 -14.40 -2.20 3.54
N LEU A 64 -13.54 -3.18 3.79
CA LEU A 64 -13.35 -4.32 2.89
C LEU A 64 -14.61 -5.17 2.74
N GLY A 65 -15.36 -5.39 3.81
CA GLY A 65 -16.59 -6.19 3.78
C GLY A 65 -17.62 -5.61 2.81
N LEU A 66 -17.95 -4.33 2.99
CA LEU A 66 -18.90 -3.63 2.10
C LEU A 66 -18.33 -3.51 0.68
N LEU A 67 -17.05 -3.23 0.52
CA LEU A 67 -16.37 -3.11 -0.77
C LEU A 67 -16.54 -4.39 -1.61
N TYR A 68 -16.19 -5.56 -1.05
CA TYR A 68 -16.35 -6.83 -1.74
C TYR A 68 -17.82 -7.18 -1.98
N PHE A 69 -18.70 -6.92 -1.03
CA PHE A 69 -20.15 -7.12 -1.18
C PHE A 69 -20.72 -6.34 -2.39
N LEU A 70 -20.24 -5.13 -2.65
CA LEU A 70 -20.66 -4.30 -3.77
C LEU A 70 -20.06 -4.78 -5.10
N ILE A 71 -18.80 -5.15 -5.11
CA ILE A 71 -18.13 -5.65 -6.31
C ILE A 71 -18.72 -6.96 -6.80
N ASP A 72 -19.04 -7.87 -5.89
CA ASP A 72 -19.74 -9.14 -6.22
C ASP A 72 -21.09 -8.90 -6.90
N ARG A 73 -21.62 -7.68 -6.81
CA ARG A 73 -22.87 -7.23 -7.47
C ARG A 73 -22.65 -6.31 -8.65
N ASN A 74 -21.41 -6.25 -9.16
CA ASN A 74 -20.99 -5.42 -10.29
C ASN A 74 -21.25 -3.91 -10.09
N ILE A 75 -21.20 -3.44 -8.85
CA ILE A 75 -21.29 -2.01 -8.55
C ILE A 75 -19.91 -1.37 -8.69
N ALA A 76 -19.86 -0.23 -9.38
CA ALA A 76 -18.63 0.52 -9.57
C ALA A 76 -18.18 1.19 -8.25
N VAL A 77 -17.01 0.82 -7.73
CA VAL A 77 -16.48 1.36 -6.49
C VAL A 77 -15.08 1.91 -6.71
N HIS A 78 -14.84 3.13 -6.23
CA HIS A 78 -13.52 3.72 -6.09
C HIS A 78 -13.10 3.71 -4.62
N ARG A 79 -12.00 3.03 -4.30
CA ARG A 79 -11.39 3.06 -2.97
C ARG A 79 -10.40 4.22 -2.90
N ALA A 80 -10.84 5.31 -2.33
CA ALA A 80 -10.11 6.57 -2.29
C ALA A 80 -8.92 6.53 -1.32
N ASN A 81 -7.86 7.26 -1.68
CA ASN A 81 -6.71 7.46 -0.81
C ASN A 81 -7.05 8.55 0.22
N THR A 82 -7.02 8.21 1.51
CA THR A 82 -7.29 9.07 2.67
C THR A 82 -6.60 10.44 2.58
N ARG A 83 -5.35 10.47 2.16
CA ARG A 83 -4.60 11.73 2.04
C ARG A 83 -5.13 12.61 0.90
N GLN A 84 -5.54 12.02 -0.22
CA GLN A 84 -6.09 12.78 -1.35
C GLN A 84 -7.46 13.35 -0.99
N VAL A 85 -8.32 12.55 -0.36
CA VAL A 85 -9.63 12.99 0.13
C VAL A 85 -9.48 14.13 1.15
N LYS A 86 -8.59 13.95 2.14
CA LYS A 86 -8.31 15.01 3.12
C LYS A 86 -7.85 16.32 2.48
N ASN A 87 -6.92 16.26 1.52
CA ASN A 87 -6.47 17.46 0.81
C ASN A 87 -7.59 18.09 -0.02
N PHE A 88 -8.47 17.28 -0.59
CA PHE A 88 -9.64 17.75 -1.32
C PHE A 88 -10.60 18.48 -0.39
N ILE A 89 -10.95 17.92 0.76
CA ILE A 89 -11.80 18.56 1.78
C ILE A 89 -11.21 19.92 2.22
N LEU A 90 -9.91 19.94 2.50
CA LEU A 90 -9.22 21.18 2.87
C LEU A 90 -9.23 22.23 1.76
N SER A 91 -9.20 21.82 0.49
CA SER A 91 -9.27 22.77 -0.66
C SER A 91 -10.62 23.46 -0.79
N HIS A 92 -11.69 22.90 -0.21
CA HIS A 92 -13.02 23.49 -0.11
C HIS A 92 -13.21 24.38 1.14
N GLY A 93 -12.16 24.59 1.94
CA GLY A 93 -12.22 25.43 3.14
C GLY A 93 -12.99 24.83 4.31
N THR A 94 -13.39 23.55 4.23
CA THR A 94 -14.13 22.88 5.31
C THR A 94 -13.14 22.45 6.41
N LEU A 95 -13.26 23.05 7.59
CA LEU A 95 -12.47 22.71 8.78
C LEU A 95 -13.19 21.77 9.73
N ALA A 96 -14.54 21.76 9.68
CA ALA A 96 -15.35 20.88 10.51
C ALA A 96 -15.24 19.42 10.04
N LYS A 97 -15.17 18.51 10.99
CA LYS A 97 -15.10 17.07 10.75
C LYS A 97 -16.28 16.37 11.43
N THR A 98 -17.14 15.75 10.63
CA THR A 98 -18.19 14.83 11.08
C THR A 98 -18.41 13.80 9.99
N ASP A 99 -18.82 12.58 10.35
CA ASP A 99 -19.07 11.48 9.41
C ASP A 99 -20.05 11.90 8.28
N ASN A 100 -21.02 12.75 8.60
CA ASN A 100 -21.97 13.29 7.62
C ASN A 100 -21.29 14.21 6.59
N LEU A 101 -20.35 15.05 7.03
CA LEU A 101 -19.58 15.93 6.14
C LEU A 101 -18.58 15.14 5.32
N ASP A 102 -17.94 14.13 5.93
CA ASP A 102 -16.97 13.27 5.26
C ASP A 102 -17.65 12.45 4.15
N ALA A 103 -18.85 11.88 4.39
CA ALA A 103 -19.62 11.18 3.37
C ALA A 103 -20.03 12.12 2.21
N LYS A 104 -20.50 13.35 2.50
CA LYS A 104 -20.82 14.35 1.47
C LYS A 104 -19.59 14.77 0.65
N ALA A 105 -18.46 14.96 1.33
CA ALA A 105 -17.21 15.32 0.67
C ALA A 105 -16.70 14.19 -0.26
N LEU A 106 -16.89 12.92 0.13
CA LEU A 106 -16.59 11.77 -0.72
C LEU A 106 -17.48 11.73 -1.96
N ALA A 107 -18.80 12.01 -1.84
CA ALA A 107 -19.70 12.11 -3.00
C ALA A 107 -19.25 13.23 -3.94
N GLN A 108 -18.92 14.40 -3.41
CA GLN A 108 -18.44 15.55 -4.17
C GLN A 108 -17.10 15.27 -4.83
N TYR A 109 -16.19 14.57 -4.14
CA TYR A 109 -14.92 14.09 -4.69
C TYR A 109 -15.15 13.22 -5.93
N GLY A 110 -16.17 12.34 -5.88
CA GLY A 110 -16.59 11.53 -7.02
C GLY A 110 -17.03 12.38 -8.21
N VAL A 111 -17.90 13.35 -7.99
CA VAL A 111 -18.39 14.27 -9.04
C VAL A 111 -17.24 15.00 -9.73
N GLU A 112 -16.36 15.64 -8.95
CA GLU A 112 -15.32 16.51 -9.51
C GLU A 112 -14.12 15.74 -10.10
N ARG A 113 -13.91 14.51 -9.69
CA ARG A 113 -12.74 13.74 -10.06
C ARG A 113 -13.03 12.51 -10.92
N CYS A 114 -14.28 12.24 -11.27
CA CYS A 114 -14.76 11.04 -11.97
C CYS A 114 -13.80 10.56 -13.10
N GLY A 115 -13.41 11.45 -14.00
CA GLY A 115 -12.54 11.14 -15.13
C GLY A 115 -11.10 10.72 -14.76
N ARG A 116 -10.72 10.81 -13.47
CA ARG A 116 -9.38 10.45 -12.96
C ARG A 116 -9.42 9.32 -11.93
N LEU A 117 -10.62 8.91 -11.52
CA LEU A 117 -10.79 7.85 -10.53
C LEU A 117 -10.67 6.48 -11.20
N GLN A 118 -9.93 5.59 -10.58
CA GLN A 118 -9.82 4.21 -11.00
C GLN A 118 -10.76 3.36 -10.17
N LEU A 119 -11.50 2.48 -10.82
CA LEU A 119 -12.32 1.51 -10.13
C LEU A 119 -11.43 0.54 -9.35
N PHE A 120 -11.90 0.12 -8.19
CA PHE A 120 -11.23 -0.88 -7.42
C PHE A 120 -11.32 -2.22 -8.14
N THR A 121 -10.18 -2.84 -8.35
CA THR A 121 -10.06 -4.20 -8.87
C THR A 121 -9.78 -5.14 -7.70
N PRO A 122 -10.64 -6.14 -7.46
CA PRO A 122 -10.41 -7.10 -6.38
C PRO A 122 -9.08 -7.83 -6.60
N ILE A 123 -8.34 -7.97 -5.52
CA ILE A 123 -7.16 -8.84 -5.49
C ILE A 123 -7.60 -10.25 -5.11
N SER A 124 -6.87 -11.26 -5.59
CA SER A 124 -7.22 -12.66 -5.31
C SER A 124 -7.19 -12.95 -3.80
N LYS A 125 -7.89 -14.01 -3.40
CA LYS A 125 -7.91 -14.47 -2.00
C LYS A 125 -6.50 -14.81 -1.51
N GLU A 126 -5.72 -15.43 -2.37
CA GLU A 126 -4.32 -15.80 -2.12
C GLU A 126 -3.45 -14.57 -1.91
N GLN A 127 -3.58 -13.55 -2.76
CA GLN A 127 -2.88 -12.28 -2.61
C GLN A 127 -3.28 -11.55 -1.32
N THR A 128 -4.57 -11.57 -0.96
CA THR A 128 -5.06 -10.98 0.30
C THR A 128 -4.47 -11.71 1.51
N THR A 129 -4.47 -13.05 1.48
CA THR A 129 -3.87 -13.87 2.55
C THR A 129 -2.37 -13.63 2.65
N LEU A 130 -1.68 -13.59 1.51
CA LEU A 130 -0.25 -13.30 1.45
C LEU A 130 0.06 -11.92 2.05
N PHE A 131 -0.76 -10.91 1.73
CA PHE A 131 -0.62 -9.56 2.27
C PHE A 131 -0.75 -9.54 3.80
N THR A 132 -1.78 -10.18 4.36
CA THR A 132 -2.01 -10.22 5.82
C THR A 132 -0.91 -10.96 6.56
N LEU A 133 -0.41 -12.08 6.01
CA LEU A 133 0.72 -12.82 6.58
C LEU A 133 2.01 -11.98 6.54
N CYS A 134 2.29 -11.30 5.44
CA CYS A 134 3.45 -10.42 5.32
C CYS A 134 3.37 -9.25 6.32
N GLN A 135 2.20 -8.64 6.50
CA GLN A 135 2.01 -7.60 7.50
C GLN A 135 2.26 -8.14 8.93
N ARG A 136 1.67 -9.29 9.26
CA ARG A 136 1.87 -9.89 10.60
C ARG A 136 3.34 -10.22 10.86
N ARG A 137 4.04 -10.77 9.86
CA ARG A 137 5.48 -11.02 9.95
C ARG A 137 6.28 -9.74 10.22
N ASP A 138 5.93 -8.64 9.54
CA ASP A 138 6.59 -7.36 9.75
C ASP A 138 6.34 -6.80 11.17
N ASP A 139 5.14 -6.95 11.71
CA ASP A 139 4.82 -6.50 13.06
C ASP A 139 5.57 -7.31 14.12
N ILE A 140 5.60 -8.63 13.99
CA ILE A 140 6.39 -9.49 14.89
C ILE A 140 7.89 -9.19 14.77
N THR A 141 8.39 -8.91 13.56
CA THR A 141 9.79 -8.51 13.36
C THR A 141 10.12 -7.20 14.07
N LYS A 142 9.19 -6.23 14.09
CA LYS A 142 9.38 -4.98 14.87
C LYS A 142 9.45 -5.26 16.37
N MET A 143 8.55 -6.10 16.90
CA MET A 143 8.58 -6.53 18.29
C MET A 143 9.91 -7.21 18.64
N LEU A 144 10.36 -8.11 17.78
CA LEU A 144 11.65 -8.80 17.93
C LEU A 144 12.84 -7.83 17.99
N VAL A 145 12.84 -6.79 17.16
CA VAL A 145 13.88 -5.74 17.19
C VAL A 145 13.82 -4.96 18.50
N GLN A 146 12.62 -4.66 19.00
CA GLN A 146 12.45 -3.96 20.28
C GLN A 146 12.99 -4.81 21.45
N GLU A 147 12.67 -6.10 21.52
CA GLU A 147 13.17 -7.00 22.57
C GLU A 147 14.69 -7.20 22.48
N LYS A 148 15.26 -7.35 21.27
CA LYS A 148 16.72 -7.41 21.07
C LYS A 148 17.42 -6.13 21.52
N ASN A 149 16.80 -4.96 21.35
CA ASN A 149 17.36 -3.70 21.83
C ASN A 149 17.25 -3.60 23.35
N ARG A 150 16.13 -4.04 23.94
CA ARG A 150 15.94 -4.08 25.40
C ARG A 150 16.97 -5.01 26.06
N LEU A 151 17.24 -6.17 25.48
CA LEU A 151 18.27 -7.09 25.97
C LEU A 151 19.68 -6.49 26.02
N LYS A 152 20.00 -5.51 25.16
CA LYS A 152 21.28 -4.83 25.15
C LYS A 152 21.41 -3.76 26.24
N THR A 153 20.29 -3.32 26.81
CA THR A 153 20.31 -2.31 27.87
C THR A 153 20.78 -2.96 29.19
N PRO A 154 21.64 -2.31 29.99
CA PRO A 154 22.02 -2.82 31.31
C PRO A 154 20.79 -3.10 32.16
N GLY A 155 20.71 -4.30 32.73
CA GLY A 155 19.55 -4.75 33.53
C GLY A 155 19.93 -5.94 34.38
N ASN A 156 19.03 -6.34 35.30
CA ASN A 156 19.21 -7.54 36.11
C ASN A 156 18.99 -8.82 35.26
N ASP A 157 19.43 -9.94 35.76
CA ASP A 157 19.41 -11.21 35.02
C ASP A 157 17.98 -11.74 34.80
N TYR A 158 17.06 -11.45 35.68
CA TYR A 158 15.63 -11.80 35.50
C TYR A 158 15.03 -11.11 34.25
N ILE A 159 15.36 -9.81 34.05
CA ILE A 159 14.89 -9.08 32.86
C ILE A 159 15.54 -9.64 31.59
N LYS A 160 16.85 -9.99 31.66
CA LYS A 160 17.55 -10.60 30.52
C LYS A 160 16.94 -11.94 30.13
N GLU A 161 16.64 -12.79 31.10
CA GLU A 161 16.00 -14.09 30.86
C GLU A 161 14.62 -13.92 30.23
N SER A 162 13.78 -13.03 30.77
CA SER A 162 12.47 -12.70 30.20
C SER A 162 12.56 -12.20 28.74
N CYS A 163 13.52 -11.32 28.44
CA CYS A 163 13.76 -10.86 27.08
C CYS A 163 14.20 -11.99 26.15
N GLN A 164 15.06 -12.90 26.62
CA GLN A 164 15.54 -14.05 25.84
C GLN A 164 14.40 -15.01 25.49
N GLN A 165 13.56 -15.35 26.44
CA GLN A 165 12.38 -16.19 26.21
C GLN A 165 11.40 -15.55 25.20
N THR A 166 11.17 -14.23 25.34
CA THR A 166 10.33 -13.48 24.40
C THR A 166 10.94 -13.47 23.00
N ILE A 167 12.25 -13.27 22.86
CA ILE A 167 12.98 -13.29 21.59
C ILE A 167 12.85 -14.66 20.92
N GLU A 168 13.00 -15.74 21.68
CA GLU A 168 12.86 -17.10 21.15
C GLU A 168 11.45 -17.35 20.64
N PHE A 169 10.43 -17.00 21.43
CA PHE A 169 9.03 -17.09 21.02
C PHE A 169 8.76 -16.32 19.73
N LEU A 170 9.19 -15.05 19.66
CA LEU A 170 8.99 -14.21 18.48
C LEU A 170 9.74 -14.74 17.23
N ASN A 171 10.95 -15.29 17.38
CA ASN A 171 11.67 -15.95 16.29
C ASN A 171 10.88 -17.14 15.73
N ASN A 172 10.34 -18.01 16.61
CA ASN A 172 9.50 -19.13 16.21
C ASN A 172 8.24 -18.68 15.45
N GLN A 173 7.61 -17.56 15.89
CA GLN A 173 6.45 -17.00 15.18
C GLN A 173 6.83 -16.48 13.78
N VAL A 174 7.97 -15.80 13.66
CA VAL A 174 8.47 -15.32 12.34
C VAL A 174 8.73 -16.50 11.40
N GLU A 175 9.33 -17.58 11.91
CA GLU A 175 9.61 -18.77 11.10
C GLU A 175 8.34 -19.44 10.60
N LYS A 176 7.34 -19.64 11.46
CA LYS A 176 6.02 -20.18 11.07
C LYS A 176 5.35 -19.33 9.98
N LEU A 177 5.43 -17.99 10.10
CA LEU A 177 4.89 -17.10 9.09
C LEU A 177 5.68 -17.16 7.77
N ASP A 178 7.01 -17.24 7.84
CA ASP A 178 7.86 -17.40 6.64
C ASP A 178 7.53 -18.72 5.90
N GLN A 179 7.28 -19.81 6.64
CA GLN A 179 6.85 -21.10 6.06
C GLN A 179 5.46 -20.99 5.41
N ALA A 180 4.48 -20.38 6.09
CA ALA A 180 3.14 -20.18 5.56
C ALA A 180 3.14 -19.31 4.29
N ILE A 181 3.90 -18.21 4.28
CA ILE A 181 4.09 -17.34 3.12
C ILE A 181 4.71 -18.13 1.96
N GLN A 182 5.77 -18.90 2.23
CA GLN A 182 6.43 -19.67 1.17
C GLN A 182 5.54 -20.77 0.60
N LYS A 183 4.69 -21.40 1.44
CA LYS A 183 3.70 -22.37 0.99
C LYS A 183 2.74 -21.77 -0.04
N ILE A 184 2.13 -20.62 0.28
CA ILE A 184 1.21 -19.91 -0.64
C ILE A 184 1.90 -19.56 -1.96
N VAL A 185 3.15 -19.05 -1.89
CA VAL A 185 3.90 -18.72 -3.10
C VAL A 185 4.22 -19.95 -3.94
N ASN A 186 4.57 -21.08 -3.31
CA ASN A 186 4.87 -22.33 -4.03
C ASN A 186 3.64 -22.97 -4.67
N GLU A 187 2.48 -22.86 -4.01
CA GLU A 187 1.19 -23.40 -4.50
C GLU A 187 0.63 -22.58 -5.67
N ASN A 188 1.08 -21.33 -5.85
CA ASN A 188 0.69 -20.49 -6.96
C ASN A 188 1.84 -20.35 -7.98
N PRO A 189 1.74 -21.01 -9.16
CA PRO A 189 2.81 -21.04 -10.16
C PRO A 189 3.25 -19.64 -10.64
N GLU A 190 2.30 -18.71 -10.74
CA GLU A 190 2.55 -17.33 -11.18
C GLU A 190 3.34 -16.55 -10.12
N LEU A 191 2.93 -16.60 -8.85
CA LEU A 191 3.63 -15.98 -7.75
C LEU A 191 5.03 -16.54 -7.58
N ASN A 192 5.20 -17.86 -7.70
CA ASN A 192 6.51 -18.52 -7.63
C ASN A 192 7.45 -18.05 -8.75
N ARG A 193 6.93 -17.97 -9.97
CA ARG A 193 7.66 -17.45 -11.12
C ARG A 193 8.08 -15.99 -10.88
N TYR A 194 7.15 -15.14 -10.45
CA TYR A 194 7.44 -13.72 -10.19
C TYR A 194 8.44 -13.55 -9.05
N GLN A 195 8.35 -14.36 -7.99
CA GLN A 195 9.35 -14.35 -6.93
C GLN A 195 10.75 -14.63 -7.47
N LYS A 196 10.92 -15.71 -8.27
CA LYS A 196 12.21 -16.08 -8.86
C LYS A 196 12.78 -14.97 -9.75
N ILE A 197 11.93 -14.31 -10.55
CA ILE A 197 12.33 -13.18 -11.39
C ILE A 197 12.81 -12.00 -10.53
N LEU A 198 12.09 -11.66 -9.48
CA LEU A 198 12.47 -10.57 -8.57
C LEU A 198 13.79 -10.86 -7.86
N GLU A 199 14.02 -12.09 -7.46
CA GLU A 199 15.27 -12.53 -6.80
C GLU A 199 16.50 -12.43 -7.71
N THR A 200 16.32 -12.36 -9.03
CA THR A 200 17.44 -12.09 -9.95
C THR A 200 17.96 -10.66 -9.82
N ALA A 201 17.14 -9.70 -9.31
CA ALA A 201 17.56 -8.32 -9.15
C ALA A 201 18.52 -8.18 -7.96
N PRO A 202 19.69 -7.52 -8.13
CA PRO A 202 20.68 -7.39 -7.06
C PRO A 202 20.11 -6.74 -5.80
N GLY A 203 20.33 -7.37 -4.64
CA GLY A 203 19.85 -6.92 -3.34
C GLY A 203 18.43 -7.37 -2.99
N ILE A 204 17.70 -7.99 -3.91
CA ILE A 204 16.38 -8.56 -3.64
C ILE A 204 16.53 -10.05 -3.32
N GLY A 205 16.39 -10.40 -2.05
CA GLY A 205 16.31 -11.80 -1.61
C GLY A 205 14.85 -12.22 -1.40
N ARG A 206 14.64 -13.48 -1.00
CA ARG A 206 13.32 -14.12 -0.81
C ARG A 206 12.32 -13.27 -0.03
N LYS A 207 12.70 -12.76 1.15
CA LYS A 207 11.79 -11.97 1.99
C LYS A 207 11.41 -10.64 1.33
N THR A 208 12.32 -10.03 0.61
CA THR A 208 12.07 -8.76 -0.09
C THR A 208 11.19 -8.99 -1.32
N SER A 209 11.42 -10.04 -2.10
CA SER A 209 10.60 -10.38 -3.27
C SER A 209 9.15 -10.67 -2.86
N GLN A 210 8.93 -11.49 -1.82
CA GLN A 210 7.61 -11.74 -1.25
C GLN A 210 6.90 -10.46 -0.81
N CYS A 211 7.61 -9.59 -0.08
CA CYS A 211 7.04 -8.29 0.33
C CYS A 211 6.68 -7.40 -0.87
N LEU A 212 7.50 -7.38 -1.93
CA LEU A 212 7.22 -6.58 -3.12
C LEU A 212 5.97 -7.10 -3.86
N LEU A 213 5.82 -8.42 -4.00
CA LEU A 213 4.62 -9.04 -4.59
C LEU A 213 3.35 -8.70 -3.82
N CYS A 214 3.44 -8.66 -2.47
CA CYS A 214 2.30 -8.28 -1.63
C CYS A 214 1.99 -6.79 -1.66
N LEU A 215 3.05 -5.97 -1.55
CA LEU A 215 2.89 -4.53 -1.31
C LEU A 215 2.72 -3.72 -2.59
N ILE A 216 3.12 -4.26 -3.75
CA ILE A 216 2.96 -3.64 -5.07
C ILE A 216 2.42 -4.69 -6.05
N PRO A 217 1.14 -5.07 -5.97
CA PRO A 217 0.54 -5.99 -6.95
C PRO A 217 0.59 -5.44 -8.39
N GLU A 218 0.74 -4.12 -8.55
CA GLU A 218 0.88 -3.45 -9.84
C GLU A 218 2.29 -3.57 -10.45
N LEU A 219 3.22 -4.23 -9.74
CA LEU A 219 4.61 -4.37 -10.21
C LEU A 219 4.65 -5.17 -11.52
N GLY A 220 5.38 -4.65 -12.50
CA GLY A 220 5.41 -5.21 -13.86
C GLY A 220 4.49 -4.48 -14.85
N SER A 221 3.43 -3.80 -14.39
CA SER A 221 2.56 -3.00 -15.25
C SER A 221 2.94 -1.51 -15.32
N LEU A 222 3.70 -1.03 -14.35
CA LEU A 222 4.01 0.39 -14.17
C LEU A 222 5.18 0.85 -15.05
N ASN A 223 5.21 2.15 -15.38
CA ASN A 223 6.42 2.75 -15.92
C ASN A 223 7.42 3.13 -14.81
N LYS A 224 8.67 3.47 -15.20
CA LYS A 224 9.77 3.79 -14.28
C LYS A 224 9.49 4.96 -13.31
N ARG A 225 8.65 5.92 -13.71
CA ARG A 225 8.29 7.07 -12.86
C ARG A 225 7.19 6.68 -11.86
N GLN A 226 6.20 5.94 -12.32
CA GLN A 226 5.08 5.45 -11.52
C GLN A 226 5.57 4.52 -10.40
N VAL A 227 6.39 3.51 -10.72
CA VAL A 227 6.88 2.57 -9.70
C VAL A 227 7.77 3.27 -8.66
N ALA A 228 8.61 4.22 -9.06
CA ALA A 228 9.43 4.99 -8.13
C ALA A 228 8.59 5.89 -7.21
N SER A 229 7.53 6.50 -7.74
CA SER A 229 6.59 7.31 -6.97
C SER A 229 5.80 6.46 -5.98
N LEU A 230 5.25 5.32 -6.44
CA LEU A 230 4.49 4.39 -5.62
C LEU A 230 5.33 3.79 -4.49
N ALA A 231 6.59 3.46 -4.76
CA ALA A 231 7.56 3.01 -3.75
C ALA A 231 8.04 4.12 -2.81
N GLY A 232 7.69 5.38 -3.07
CA GLY A 232 8.10 6.52 -2.27
C GLY A 232 9.59 6.85 -2.34
N VAL A 233 10.23 6.54 -3.49
CA VAL A 233 11.67 6.80 -3.74
C VAL A 233 11.88 7.78 -4.91
N ALA A 234 10.83 8.41 -5.40
CA ALA A 234 10.91 9.48 -6.37
C ALA A 234 11.24 10.80 -5.67
N PRO A 235 12.31 11.53 -6.10
CA PRO A 235 12.61 12.83 -5.56
C PRO A 235 11.64 13.87 -6.16
N HIS A 236 10.97 14.62 -5.30
CA HIS A 236 10.11 15.73 -5.69
C HIS A 236 10.86 17.05 -5.52
N PRO A 237 10.86 17.94 -6.52
CA PRO A 237 11.41 19.28 -6.39
C PRO A 237 10.56 20.10 -5.41
N LYS A 238 11.21 21.01 -4.70
CA LYS A 238 10.55 22.06 -3.94
C LYS A 238 11.21 23.38 -4.37
N GLU A 239 10.67 23.95 -5.41
CA GLU A 239 11.19 25.14 -6.07
C GLU A 239 10.10 26.21 -6.02
N SER A 240 10.43 27.43 -5.62
CA SER A 240 9.53 28.57 -5.66
C SER A 240 10.32 29.83 -6.08
N GLY A 241 9.95 30.42 -7.23
CA GLY A 241 10.65 31.58 -7.80
C GLY A 241 12.14 31.28 -8.02
N LYS A 242 13.01 32.11 -7.45
CA LYS A 242 14.49 31.95 -7.54
C LYS A 242 15.06 30.94 -6.54
N ALA A 243 14.26 30.44 -5.58
CA ALA A 243 14.73 29.53 -4.54
C ALA A 243 14.68 28.07 -5.03
N ILE A 244 15.86 27.46 -5.22
CA ILE A 244 16.03 26.04 -5.55
C ILE A 244 16.20 25.27 -4.24
N GLY A 245 15.13 24.61 -3.79
CA GLY A 245 15.17 23.79 -2.59
C GLY A 245 15.70 22.37 -2.85
N TYR A 246 16.07 21.67 -1.78
CA TYR A 246 16.48 20.27 -1.87
C TYR A 246 15.33 19.39 -2.33
N ARG A 247 15.60 18.53 -3.33
CA ARG A 247 14.67 17.47 -3.72
C ARG A 247 14.54 16.44 -2.61
N ARG A 248 13.31 16.17 -2.18
CA ARG A 248 13.00 15.21 -1.12
C ARG A 248 12.08 14.11 -1.63
N ILE A 249 12.26 12.91 -1.10
CA ILE A 249 11.29 11.83 -1.29
C ILE A 249 10.07 12.10 -0.39
N ILE A 250 8.86 12.07 -0.97
CA ILE A 250 7.60 12.33 -0.26
C ILE A 250 6.55 11.33 -0.75
N GLY A 251 5.70 10.87 0.17
CA GLY A 251 4.59 9.97 -0.16
C GLY A 251 5.03 8.53 -0.47
N GLY A 252 4.26 7.86 -1.30
CA GLY A 252 4.42 6.45 -1.62
C GLY A 252 4.15 5.50 -0.44
N ARG A 253 4.32 4.20 -0.69
CA ARG A 253 4.12 3.13 0.31
C ARG A 253 5.36 3.02 1.21
N SER A 254 5.28 3.51 2.45
CA SER A 254 6.41 3.53 3.39
C SER A 254 6.97 2.13 3.69
N ASN A 255 6.10 1.11 3.71
CA ASN A 255 6.50 -0.28 3.92
C ASN A 255 7.42 -0.76 2.78
N VAL A 256 7.08 -0.44 1.53
CA VAL A 256 7.93 -0.75 0.36
C VAL A 256 9.27 -0.05 0.47
N ARG A 257 9.26 1.24 0.81
CA ARG A 257 10.50 2.01 0.98
C ARG A 257 11.42 1.40 2.03
N SER A 258 10.87 0.91 3.15
CA SER A 258 11.64 0.23 4.20
C SER A 258 12.31 -1.05 3.67
N LYS A 259 11.59 -1.87 2.88
CA LYS A 259 12.16 -3.10 2.28
C LYS A 259 13.22 -2.79 1.24
N LEU A 260 13.01 -1.76 0.43
CA LEU A 260 13.99 -1.29 -0.54
C LEU A 260 15.25 -0.74 0.13
N PHE A 261 15.12 -0.12 1.30
CA PHE A 261 16.28 0.31 2.08
C PHE A 261 17.16 -0.89 2.48
N THR A 262 16.56 -1.95 2.98
CA THR A 262 17.28 -3.19 3.31
C THR A 262 17.94 -3.82 2.07
N ALA A 263 17.21 -3.85 0.94
CA ALA A 263 17.74 -4.32 -0.34
C ALA A 263 18.94 -3.48 -0.82
N ALA A 264 18.85 -2.14 -0.67
CA ALA A 264 19.92 -1.23 -1.05
C ALA A 264 21.16 -1.40 -0.15
N MET A 265 20.95 -1.65 1.14
CA MET A 265 22.06 -1.95 2.07
C MET A 265 22.78 -3.24 1.68
N ALA A 266 22.07 -4.28 1.27
CA ALA A 266 22.67 -5.51 0.76
C ALA A 266 23.38 -5.28 -0.58
N ALA A 267 22.73 -4.60 -1.53
CA ALA A 267 23.26 -4.37 -2.86
C ALA A 267 24.56 -3.53 -2.86
N ARG A 268 24.66 -2.51 -1.99
CA ARG A 268 25.88 -1.69 -1.90
C ARG A 268 27.10 -2.47 -1.41
N ASN A 269 26.87 -3.53 -0.63
CA ASN A 269 27.93 -4.37 -0.09
C ASN A 269 28.25 -5.58 -1.01
N SER A 270 27.57 -5.70 -2.13
CA SER A 270 27.80 -6.78 -3.11
C SER A 270 28.84 -6.40 -4.14
N LYS A 271 29.32 -7.38 -4.93
CA LYS A 271 30.19 -7.14 -6.09
C LYS A 271 29.39 -6.83 -7.37
N SER A 272 28.28 -6.11 -7.27
CA SER A 272 27.39 -5.83 -8.41
C SER A 272 27.61 -4.44 -8.98
N GLU A 273 27.11 -4.21 -10.20
CA GLU A 273 27.07 -2.86 -10.81
C GLU A 273 26.34 -1.84 -9.95
N LEU A 274 25.43 -2.30 -9.06
CA LEU A 274 24.72 -1.42 -8.14
C LEU A 274 25.62 -0.91 -7.01
N ALA A 275 26.60 -1.71 -6.57
CA ALA A 275 27.63 -1.25 -5.63
C ALA A 275 28.53 -0.19 -6.28
N ALA A 276 28.98 -0.44 -7.52
CA ALA A 276 29.75 0.54 -8.28
C ALA A 276 28.96 1.85 -8.51
N PHE A 277 27.66 1.76 -8.81
CA PHE A 277 26.80 2.93 -8.94
C PHE A 277 26.70 3.72 -7.63
N TYR A 278 26.59 3.04 -6.47
CA TYR A 278 26.59 3.70 -5.17
C TYR A 278 27.91 4.42 -4.90
N CYS A 279 29.05 3.76 -5.11
CA CYS A 279 30.39 4.36 -4.93
C CYS A 279 30.55 5.60 -5.81
N LYS A 280 30.20 5.53 -7.09
CA LYS A 280 30.24 6.67 -8.03
C LYS A 280 29.44 7.87 -7.50
N LEU A 281 28.30 7.66 -6.85
CA LEU A 281 27.51 8.75 -6.26
C LEU A 281 28.21 9.36 -5.04
N ILE A 282 28.84 8.54 -4.21
CA ILE A 282 29.62 9.01 -3.06
C ILE A 282 30.84 9.82 -3.52
N ASP A 283 31.60 9.31 -4.49
CA ASP A 283 32.77 9.97 -5.06
C ASP A 283 32.41 11.30 -5.73
N SER A 284 31.19 11.41 -6.27
CA SER A 284 30.63 12.68 -6.79
C SER A 284 30.14 13.65 -5.70
N GLY A 285 30.43 13.38 -4.41
CA GLY A 285 30.07 14.24 -3.28
C GLY A 285 28.62 14.13 -2.81
N LYS A 286 27.84 13.10 -3.22
CA LYS A 286 26.47 12.92 -2.73
C LYS A 286 26.47 12.39 -1.30
N ARG A 287 25.56 12.90 -0.47
CA ARG A 287 25.35 12.39 0.90
C ARG A 287 24.95 10.92 0.88
N LYS A 288 25.40 10.11 1.83
CA LYS A 288 25.15 8.65 1.92
C LYS A 288 23.68 8.29 1.76
N MET A 289 22.77 9.01 2.43
CA MET A 289 21.32 8.74 2.32
C MET A 289 20.74 9.08 0.94
N VAL A 290 21.27 10.09 0.27
CA VAL A 290 20.88 10.44 -1.11
C VAL A 290 21.30 9.33 -2.08
N ALA A 291 22.54 8.86 -1.95
CA ALA A 291 23.07 7.75 -2.75
C ALA A 291 22.27 6.45 -2.51
N LEU A 292 21.95 6.13 -1.24
CA LEU A 292 21.09 4.98 -0.91
C LEU A 292 19.68 5.11 -1.51
N THR A 293 19.08 6.29 -1.45
CA THR A 293 17.75 6.52 -2.06
C THR A 293 17.80 6.35 -3.58
N ALA A 294 18.85 6.81 -4.24
CA ALA A 294 19.06 6.61 -5.66
C ALA A 294 19.23 5.11 -5.99
N LEU A 295 19.93 4.37 -5.13
CA LEU A 295 20.09 2.92 -5.26
C LEU A 295 18.77 2.18 -5.09
N MET A 296 17.97 2.54 -4.06
CA MET A 296 16.61 2.00 -3.86
C MET A 296 15.73 2.20 -5.09
N ARG A 297 15.79 3.40 -5.68
CA ARG A 297 15.05 3.71 -6.91
C ARG A 297 15.53 2.85 -8.09
N LYS A 298 16.83 2.65 -8.24
CA LYS A 298 17.37 1.80 -9.31
C LYS A 298 16.93 0.35 -9.15
N ILE A 299 16.97 -0.18 -7.91
CA ILE A 299 16.52 -1.55 -7.60
C ILE A 299 15.06 -1.76 -7.98
N ILE A 300 14.14 -0.90 -7.55
CA ILE A 300 12.71 -1.11 -7.84
C ILE A 300 12.39 -0.93 -9.33
N VAL A 301 13.10 -0.04 -10.03
CA VAL A 301 12.94 0.14 -11.49
C VAL A 301 13.42 -1.11 -12.24
N ILE A 302 14.56 -1.71 -11.83
CA ILE A 302 15.06 -2.97 -12.41
C ILE A 302 14.07 -4.10 -12.14
N ALA A 303 13.59 -4.24 -10.90
CA ALA A 303 12.62 -5.26 -10.52
C ALA A 303 11.33 -5.16 -11.35
N ASN A 304 10.81 -3.95 -11.52
CA ASN A 304 9.64 -3.70 -12.34
C ASN A 304 9.86 -4.01 -13.83
N ALA A 305 11.03 -3.66 -14.38
CA ALA A 305 11.35 -3.95 -15.77
C ALA A 305 11.43 -5.46 -16.03
N ARG A 306 12.13 -6.22 -15.17
CA ARG A 306 12.25 -7.68 -15.30
C ARG A 306 10.89 -8.40 -15.22
N LEU A 307 10.03 -7.97 -14.29
CA LEU A 307 8.67 -8.50 -14.21
C LEU A 307 7.86 -8.14 -15.47
N LYS A 308 7.95 -6.90 -15.95
CA LYS A 308 7.24 -6.47 -17.16
C LYS A 308 7.64 -7.28 -18.38
N GLU A 309 8.93 -7.53 -18.57
CA GLU A 309 9.43 -8.39 -19.65
C GLU A 309 8.86 -9.80 -19.55
N ALA A 310 8.85 -10.37 -18.34
CA ALA A 310 8.32 -11.71 -18.11
C ALA A 310 6.78 -11.82 -18.31
N ILE A 311 6.03 -10.78 -17.99
CA ILE A 311 4.58 -10.71 -18.24
C ILE A 311 4.32 -10.60 -19.75
N ASN A 312 5.03 -9.70 -20.45
CA ASN A 312 4.85 -9.47 -21.90
C ASN A 312 5.27 -10.67 -22.78
N LEU A 313 6.16 -11.54 -22.30
CA LEU A 313 6.56 -12.76 -23.01
C LEU A 313 5.49 -13.87 -23.00
N HIS A 314 4.37 -13.67 -22.28
CA HIS A 314 3.29 -14.65 -22.13
C HIS A 314 1.92 -14.12 -22.57
N VAL A 315 1.87 -12.91 -23.12
CA VAL A 315 0.74 -12.37 -23.88
C VAL A 315 1.04 -12.49 -25.37
#